data_f55948e153a831e3d9dd5dd8257171e3
#
_entry.id   f55948e153a831e3d9dd5dd8257171e3
#
_cell.length_a   1.000
_cell.length_b   1.000
_cell.length_c   1.000
_cell.angle_alpha   90.00
_cell.angle_beta   90.00
_cell.angle_gamma   90.00
#
_symmetry.space_group_name_H-M   'P 1'
#
loop_
_entity.id
_entity.type
_entity.pdbx_description
1 polymer ?
#
loop_
_entity_poly.entity_id
_entity_poly.type
_entity_poly.pdbx_seq_one_letter_code
_entity_poly.pdbx_strand_id
1 'polypeptide(L)'
;TMKLISSLLSGAALTLTMALAAPVLANDCPRGDLDKRYCDVNGDLIADTPTDASELVDPDTLIFAYTPVEDPAVYKTAWSDFLTHLEKETGKSVVFFPVQNNAAQIEAMRSGRLHIAGFNTGSNPLAVNCAGFNPFTIMASKDGNFGYEMEIITYPGSGIEKVEDIRGKQLAFTSPTSNSGFKAPSAILKCDFDMLPDRDFEPVYSGKHDNSILGVANKDYMAASIANSVKSRMISRDVIKAEDVKVIYKSKTFPTTGFGTAHNLTPQLKEQIRNAFLNFEWEGTSLEAEFEKSNEGQFLEMTYQVFWEVIRKIDTANGVSYACE
;
A
#
# COMPACT_ATOMS: atom_id res chain seq x y z
N THR A 1 55.12 -39.61 -66.73
CA THR A 1 53.84 -40.26 -66.37
C THR A 1 53.43 -39.83 -65.01
N MET A 2 52.53 -38.86 -64.98
CA MET A 2 51.99 -38.23 -63.78
C MET A 2 50.63 -38.86 -63.41
N LYS A 3 50.48 -39.37 -62.18
CA LYS A 3 49.20 -39.86 -61.63
C LYS A 3 48.49 -38.75 -60.90
N LEU A 4 47.31 -38.41 -61.36
CA LEU A 4 46.37 -37.54 -60.62
C LEU A 4 45.73 -38.36 -59.48
N ILE A 5 45.73 -37.78 -58.26
CA ILE A 5 45.01 -38.27 -57.13
C ILE A 5 43.82 -37.29 -56.92
N SER A 6 42.60 -37.78 -57.10
CA SER A 6 41.34 -37.05 -56.81
C SER A 6 40.99 -37.28 -55.37
N SER A 7 40.96 -36.20 -54.59
CA SER A 7 40.42 -36.19 -53.19
C SER A 7 38.95 -35.79 -53.19
N LEU A 8 38.09 -36.70 -52.73
CA LEU A 8 36.70 -36.48 -52.46
C LEU A 8 36.56 -35.71 -51.12
N LEU A 9 36.10 -34.49 -51.19
CA LEU A 9 35.62 -33.71 -50.00
C LEU A 9 34.16 -34.01 -49.76
N SER A 10 33.88 -34.78 -48.69
CA SER A 10 32.50 -34.94 -48.15
C SER A 10 32.14 -33.70 -47.34
N GLY A 11 31.26 -32.86 -47.85
CA GLY A 11 30.69 -31.74 -47.14
C GLY A 11 29.56 -32.23 -46.23
N ALA A 12 29.74 -32.16 -44.90
CA ALA A 12 28.68 -32.33 -43.93
C ALA A 12 27.89 -31.01 -43.82
N ALA A 13 26.66 -31.00 -44.32
CA ALA A 13 25.72 -29.88 -44.13
C ALA A 13 25.18 -29.90 -42.71
N LEU A 14 25.63 -28.95 -41.90
CA LEU A 14 25.08 -28.70 -40.56
C LEU A 14 23.77 -27.93 -40.74
N THR A 15 22.62 -28.60 -40.63
CA THR A 15 21.32 -27.96 -40.56
C THR A 15 21.12 -27.33 -39.20
N LEU A 16 21.27 -26.00 -39.14
CA LEU A 16 20.96 -25.18 -37.97
C LEU A 16 19.44 -25.04 -37.87
N THR A 17 18.80 -25.85 -37.03
CA THR A 17 17.38 -25.67 -36.66
C THR A 17 17.27 -24.44 -35.78
N MET A 18 16.88 -23.28 -36.36
CA MET A 18 16.39 -22.15 -35.62
C MET A 18 15.05 -22.54 -34.96
N ALA A 19 15.05 -22.78 -33.67
CA ALA A 19 13.84 -22.83 -32.88
C ALA A 19 13.26 -21.43 -32.89
N LEU A 20 12.21 -21.21 -33.68
CA LEU A 20 11.34 -20.04 -33.58
C LEU A 20 10.68 -20.10 -32.22
N ALA A 21 11.15 -19.28 -31.27
CA ALA A 21 10.41 -18.99 -30.05
C ALA A 21 9.09 -18.37 -30.50
N ALA A 22 7.99 -19.11 -30.34
CA ALA A 22 6.66 -18.56 -30.52
C ALA A 22 6.51 -17.35 -29.57
N PRO A 23 6.00 -16.22 -30.03
CA PRO A 23 5.67 -15.11 -29.14
C PRO A 23 4.67 -15.66 -28.10
N VAL A 24 5.01 -15.53 -26.83
CA VAL A 24 4.05 -15.72 -25.74
C VAL A 24 2.96 -14.68 -26.01
N LEU A 25 1.81 -15.12 -26.48
CA LEU A 25 0.65 -14.27 -26.64
C LEU A 25 0.33 -13.75 -25.25
N ALA A 26 0.42 -12.44 -25.07
CA ALA A 26 -0.13 -11.78 -23.89
C ALA A 26 -1.58 -12.27 -23.74
N ASN A 27 -1.94 -12.77 -22.57
CA ASN A 27 -3.29 -13.23 -22.29
C ASN A 27 -4.28 -12.12 -22.66
N ASP A 28 -5.07 -12.35 -23.70
CA ASP A 28 -6.09 -11.40 -24.17
C ASP A 28 -7.35 -11.61 -23.31
N CYS A 29 -7.29 -11.13 -22.07
CA CYS A 29 -8.39 -11.22 -21.10
C CYS A 29 -8.82 -9.83 -20.62
N PRO A 30 -10.08 -9.66 -20.17
CA PRO A 30 -10.51 -8.44 -19.51
C PRO A 30 -9.59 -8.10 -18.34
N ARG A 31 -9.20 -6.83 -18.19
CA ARG A 31 -8.29 -6.41 -17.12
C ARG A 31 -8.50 -4.98 -16.61
N GLY A 32 -9.37 -4.17 -17.24
CA GLY A 32 -9.51 -2.77 -16.89
C GLY A 32 -8.15 -2.05 -16.86
N ASP A 33 -7.83 -1.43 -15.72
CA ASP A 33 -6.58 -0.70 -15.49
C ASP A 33 -5.44 -1.59 -14.95
N LEU A 34 -5.67 -2.89 -14.75
CA LEU A 34 -4.64 -3.81 -14.24
C LEU A 34 -3.47 -3.97 -15.23
N ASP A 35 -2.28 -4.23 -14.68
CA ASP A 35 -1.09 -4.56 -15.48
C ASP A 35 -1.39 -5.73 -16.44
N LYS A 36 -0.73 -5.72 -17.60
CA LYS A 36 -0.88 -6.73 -18.66
C LYS A 36 -0.67 -8.19 -18.21
N ARG A 37 -0.06 -8.42 -17.05
CA ARG A 37 0.15 -9.74 -16.44
C ARG A 37 -1.11 -10.31 -15.78
N TYR A 38 -2.13 -9.48 -15.53
CA TYR A 38 -3.30 -9.86 -14.75
C TYR A 38 -4.55 -9.87 -15.62
N CYS A 39 -5.52 -10.68 -15.20
CA CYS A 39 -6.87 -10.72 -15.72
C CYS A 39 -7.84 -10.27 -14.62
N ASP A 40 -8.98 -9.73 -15.03
CA ASP A 40 -10.13 -9.40 -14.19
C ASP A 40 -11.39 -9.79 -14.96
N VAL A 41 -11.70 -11.08 -14.99
CA VAL A 41 -12.81 -11.65 -15.77
C VAL A 41 -14.14 -11.37 -15.11
N ASN A 42 -14.16 -11.30 -13.77
CA ASN A 42 -15.37 -11.08 -12.99
C ASN A 42 -15.71 -9.60 -12.78
N GLY A 43 -14.80 -8.68 -13.14
CA GLY A 43 -15.00 -7.23 -13.08
C GLY A 43 -14.97 -6.66 -11.64
N ASP A 44 -14.29 -7.30 -10.70
CA ASP A 44 -14.19 -6.83 -9.32
C ASP A 44 -13.00 -5.87 -9.07
N LEU A 45 -12.26 -5.54 -10.13
CA LEU A 45 -11.13 -4.62 -10.18
C LEU A 45 -9.86 -5.12 -9.47
N ILE A 46 -9.77 -6.40 -9.17
CA ILE A 46 -8.58 -7.05 -8.64
C ILE A 46 -8.12 -8.19 -9.56
N ALA A 47 -6.85 -8.56 -9.44
CA ALA A 47 -6.29 -9.61 -10.28
C ALA A 47 -6.89 -10.99 -9.94
N ASP A 48 -7.40 -11.69 -10.95
CA ASP A 48 -7.87 -13.06 -10.80
C ASP A 48 -6.74 -13.99 -10.31
N THR A 49 -7.12 -15.04 -9.60
CA THR A 49 -6.20 -16.14 -9.30
C THR A 49 -5.86 -16.87 -10.60
N PRO A 50 -4.58 -17.13 -10.91
CA PRO A 50 -4.20 -17.89 -12.11
C PRO A 50 -4.90 -19.24 -12.17
N THR A 51 -5.34 -19.62 -13.38
CA THR A 51 -5.94 -20.94 -13.64
C THR A 51 -4.90 -22.01 -13.93
N ASP A 52 -3.70 -21.62 -14.37
CA ASP A 52 -2.57 -22.51 -14.54
C ASP A 52 -1.91 -22.79 -13.19
N ALA A 53 -1.89 -24.06 -12.80
CA ALA A 53 -1.31 -24.52 -11.53
C ALA A 53 0.20 -24.19 -11.42
N SER A 54 0.90 -24.05 -12.55
CA SER A 54 2.33 -23.70 -12.56
C SER A 54 2.61 -22.24 -12.17
N GLU A 55 1.61 -21.38 -12.24
CA GLU A 55 1.69 -19.98 -11.81
C GLU A 55 1.30 -19.79 -10.33
N LEU A 56 0.73 -20.82 -9.70
CA LEU A 56 0.35 -20.78 -8.30
C LEU A 56 1.53 -20.99 -7.37
N VAL A 57 1.55 -20.24 -6.27
CA VAL A 57 2.61 -20.25 -5.27
C VAL A 57 2.07 -20.71 -3.91
N ASP A 58 2.75 -21.69 -3.32
CA ASP A 58 2.49 -22.21 -1.96
C ASP A 58 3.80 -22.26 -1.16
N PRO A 59 4.32 -21.10 -0.68
CA PRO A 59 5.62 -21.03 -0.04
C PRO A 59 5.60 -21.65 1.36
N ASP A 60 6.72 -22.23 1.80
CA ASP A 60 6.89 -22.72 3.17
C ASP A 60 7.00 -21.56 4.19
N THR A 61 7.43 -20.39 3.73
CA THR A 61 7.56 -19.19 4.55
C THR A 61 6.76 -18.05 3.92
N LEU A 62 5.79 -17.53 4.66
CA LEU A 62 5.03 -16.35 4.29
C LEU A 62 5.76 -15.09 4.71
N ILE A 63 5.82 -14.12 3.81
CA ILE A 63 6.38 -12.79 4.08
C ILE A 63 5.22 -11.82 4.24
N PHE A 64 5.17 -11.16 5.39
CA PHE A 64 4.16 -10.16 5.75
C PHE A 64 4.79 -8.78 5.86
N ALA A 65 4.15 -7.76 5.31
CA ALA A 65 4.56 -6.37 5.48
C ALA A 65 3.37 -5.47 5.81
N TYR A 66 3.58 -4.55 6.75
CA TYR A 66 2.65 -3.48 7.04
C TYR A 66 3.13 -2.17 6.39
N THR A 67 2.18 -1.35 5.97
CA THR A 67 2.46 -0.07 5.30
C THR A 67 3.38 0.86 6.12
N PRO A 68 4.37 1.51 5.48
CA PRO A 68 5.36 2.36 6.18
C PRO A 68 4.81 3.77 6.47
N VAL A 69 3.71 3.88 7.21
CA VAL A 69 3.13 5.19 7.61
C VAL A 69 3.88 5.85 8.76
N GLU A 70 4.64 5.04 9.51
CA GLU A 70 5.58 5.42 10.57
C GLU A 70 6.88 4.61 10.40
N ASP A 71 7.83 4.73 11.34
CA ASP A 71 9.02 3.87 11.36
C ASP A 71 8.61 2.38 11.43
N PRO A 72 9.06 1.53 10.51
CA PRO A 72 8.69 0.12 10.49
C PRO A 72 9.06 -0.66 11.76
N ALA A 73 10.05 -0.18 12.53
CA ALA A 73 10.45 -0.81 13.79
C ALA A 73 9.31 -0.80 14.82
N VAL A 74 8.43 0.20 14.80
CA VAL A 74 7.26 0.31 15.69
C VAL A 74 6.33 -0.89 15.47
N TYR A 75 6.17 -1.33 14.24
CA TYR A 75 5.18 -2.34 13.87
C TYR A 75 5.64 -3.77 14.07
N LYS A 76 6.95 -4.04 14.16
CA LYS A 76 7.44 -5.41 14.34
C LYS A 76 6.88 -6.06 15.62
N THR A 77 6.80 -5.30 16.70
CA THR A 77 6.24 -5.78 17.98
C THR A 77 4.72 -5.79 17.94
N ALA A 78 4.10 -4.75 17.37
CA ALA A 78 2.64 -4.64 17.29
C ALA A 78 1.99 -5.83 16.56
N TRP A 79 2.63 -6.34 15.53
CA TRP A 79 2.13 -7.47 14.73
C TRP A 79 2.49 -8.87 15.28
N SER A 80 3.30 -8.98 16.35
CA SER A 80 3.85 -10.27 16.80
C SER A 80 2.80 -11.34 17.11
N ASP A 81 1.74 -10.99 17.85
CA ASP A 81 0.70 -11.96 18.22
C ASP A 81 -0.13 -12.39 17.01
N PHE A 82 -0.43 -11.45 16.11
CA PHE A 82 -1.11 -11.77 14.86
C PHE A 82 -0.28 -12.69 13.97
N LEU A 83 1.03 -12.46 13.84
CA LEU A 83 1.90 -13.32 13.04
C LEU A 83 1.98 -14.73 13.62
N THR A 84 2.04 -14.87 14.94
CA THR A 84 1.97 -16.17 15.62
C THR A 84 0.64 -16.88 15.35
N HIS A 85 -0.47 -16.15 15.38
CA HIS A 85 -1.79 -16.68 15.02
C HIS A 85 -1.82 -17.12 13.55
N LEU A 86 -1.29 -16.31 12.64
CA LEU A 86 -1.22 -16.62 11.21
C LEU A 86 -0.38 -17.89 10.93
N GLU A 87 0.73 -18.08 11.64
CA GLU A 87 1.52 -19.32 11.58
C GLU A 87 0.68 -20.55 11.95
N LYS A 88 -0.08 -20.45 13.05
CA LYS A 88 -0.95 -21.53 13.52
C LYS A 88 -2.04 -21.89 12.51
N GLU A 89 -2.70 -20.88 11.93
CA GLU A 89 -3.82 -21.07 11.01
C GLU A 89 -3.38 -21.60 9.65
N THR A 90 -2.19 -21.20 9.17
CA THR A 90 -1.67 -21.60 7.87
C THR A 90 -0.76 -22.82 7.91
N GLY A 91 -0.18 -23.14 9.06
CA GLY A 91 0.89 -24.14 9.19
C GLY A 91 2.19 -23.74 8.52
N LYS A 92 2.36 -22.46 8.16
CA LYS A 92 3.56 -21.89 7.51
C LYS A 92 4.36 -21.07 8.52
N SER A 93 5.67 -20.93 8.31
CA SER A 93 6.44 -19.90 9.00
C SER A 93 6.05 -18.51 8.48
N VAL A 94 6.02 -17.50 9.36
CA VAL A 94 5.69 -16.12 8.96
C VAL A 94 6.78 -15.15 9.39
N VAL A 95 7.25 -14.33 8.45
CA VAL A 95 8.31 -13.34 8.68
C VAL A 95 7.78 -11.93 8.42
N PHE A 96 7.96 -11.05 9.42
CA PHE A 96 7.71 -9.62 9.24
C PHE A 96 8.83 -8.98 8.41
N PHE A 97 8.45 -8.35 7.30
CA PHE A 97 9.37 -7.65 6.41
C PHE A 97 9.21 -6.13 6.59
N PRO A 98 10.17 -5.44 7.22
CA PRO A 98 10.11 -4.00 7.41
C PRO A 98 10.39 -3.28 6.09
N VAL A 99 9.41 -2.55 5.59
CA VAL A 99 9.54 -1.74 4.37
C VAL A 99 9.67 -0.26 4.71
N GLN A 100 10.47 0.47 3.94
CA GLN A 100 10.77 1.89 4.21
C GLN A 100 9.84 2.85 3.47
N ASN A 101 9.27 2.43 2.34
CA ASN A 101 8.37 3.23 1.54
C ASN A 101 7.40 2.36 0.73
N ASN A 102 6.33 2.97 0.22
CA ASN A 102 5.28 2.26 -0.51
C ASN A 102 5.77 1.65 -1.83
N ALA A 103 6.70 2.30 -2.54
CA ALA A 103 7.23 1.78 -3.80
C ALA A 103 8.00 0.47 -3.57
N ALA A 104 8.83 0.40 -2.53
CA ALA A 104 9.54 -0.82 -2.16
C ALA A 104 8.58 -1.95 -1.74
N GLN A 105 7.46 -1.61 -1.07
CA GLN A 105 6.44 -2.59 -0.68
C GLN A 105 5.72 -3.16 -1.91
N ILE A 106 5.31 -2.29 -2.85
CA ILE A 106 4.67 -2.69 -4.11
C ILE A 106 5.60 -3.58 -4.93
N GLU A 107 6.87 -3.18 -5.09
CA GLU A 107 7.84 -3.94 -5.84
C GLU A 107 8.18 -5.29 -5.20
N ALA A 108 8.21 -5.37 -3.87
CA ALA A 108 8.39 -6.64 -3.17
C ALA A 108 7.25 -7.63 -3.48
N MET A 109 6.00 -7.18 -3.54
CA MET A 109 4.87 -8.02 -3.91
C MET A 109 4.88 -8.35 -5.39
N ARG A 110 5.11 -7.36 -6.26
CA ARG A 110 5.20 -7.52 -7.71
C ARG A 110 6.24 -8.57 -8.13
N SER A 111 7.35 -8.63 -7.41
CA SER A 111 8.45 -9.59 -7.65
C SER A 111 8.30 -10.93 -6.93
N GLY A 112 7.16 -11.18 -6.27
CA GLY A 112 6.89 -12.44 -5.55
C GLY A 112 7.66 -12.60 -4.23
N ARG A 113 8.25 -11.53 -3.69
CA ARG A 113 8.98 -11.54 -2.41
C ARG A 113 8.11 -11.15 -1.21
N LEU A 114 6.89 -10.73 -1.44
CA LEU A 114 5.91 -10.35 -0.41
C LEU A 114 4.59 -11.06 -0.71
N HIS A 115 4.06 -11.77 0.26
CA HIS A 115 2.89 -12.65 0.09
C HIS A 115 1.62 -12.07 0.69
N ILE A 116 1.74 -11.38 1.82
CA ILE A 116 0.65 -10.78 2.59
C ILE A 116 1.03 -9.35 2.93
N ALA A 117 0.15 -8.41 2.71
CA ALA A 117 0.44 -7.01 2.99
C ALA A 117 -0.75 -6.23 3.53
N GLY A 118 -0.45 -5.20 4.33
CA GLY A 118 -1.32 -4.06 4.52
C GLY A 118 -0.80 -2.89 3.69
N PHE A 119 -1.53 -2.44 2.67
CA PHE A 119 -1.23 -1.24 1.92
C PHE A 119 -2.10 -0.07 2.38
N ASN A 120 -1.48 1.10 2.60
CA ASN A 120 -2.23 2.29 3.00
C ASN A 120 -3.25 2.70 1.92
N THR A 121 -4.19 3.53 2.33
CA THR A 121 -5.31 3.98 1.51
C THR A 121 -4.90 4.47 0.12
N GLY A 122 -3.86 5.28 0.04
CA GLY A 122 -3.43 5.91 -1.21
C GLY A 122 -2.56 5.04 -2.10
N SER A 123 -1.79 4.08 -1.53
CA SER A 123 -0.95 3.16 -2.29
C SER A 123 -1.68 1.89 -2.74
N ASN A 124 -2.81 1.60 -2.11
CA ASN A 124 -3.60 0.40 -2.38
C ASN A 124 -4.00 0.25 -3.86
N PRO A 125 -4.54 1.28 -4.57
CA PRO A 125 -4.88 1.15 -5.98
C PRO A 125 -3.68 0.79 -6.86
N LEU A 126 -2.52 1.37 -6.58
CA LEU A 126 -1.31 1.06 -7.34
C LEU A 126 -0.81 -0.37 -7.06
N ALA A 127 -0.91 -0.84 -5.81
CA ALA A 127 -0.60 -2.22 -5.45
C ALA A 127 -1.53 -3.22 -6.14
N VAL A 128 -2.84 -2.93 -6.19
CA VAL A 128 -3.83 -3.73 -6.91
C VAL A 128 -3.47 -3.83 -8.38
N ASN A 129 -3.25 -2.69 -9.04
CA ASN A 129 -3.02 -2.64 -10.46
C ASN A 129 -1.66 -3.21 -10.88
N CYS A 130 -0.59 -2.93 -10.11
CA CYS A 130 0.78 -3.24 -10.54
C CYS A 130 1.41 -4.45 -9.87
N ALA A 131 0.91 -4.87 -8.72
CA ALA A 131 1.49 -5.98 -7.97
C ALA A 131 0.56 -7.19 -7.79
N GLY A 132 -0.66 -7.13 -8.35
CA GLY A 132 -1.65 -8.20 -8.17
C GLY A 132 -2.05 -8.35 -6.70
N PHE A 133 -2.14 -7.25 -5.98
CA PHE A 133 -2.61 -7.24 -4.59
C PHE A 133 -4.12 -7.44 -4.55
N ASN A 134 -4.58 -8.45 -3.82
CA ASN A 134 -5.98 -8.76 -3.61
C ASN A 134 -6.39 -8.43 -2.17
N PRO A 135 -6.85 -7.19 -1.90
CA PRO A 135 -7.32 -6.82 -0.58
C PRO A 135 -8.69 -7.42 -0.27
N PHE A 136 -8.88 -7.88 0.95
CA PHE A 136 -10.14 -8.51 1.40
C PHE A 136 -10.61 -8.02 2.77
N THR A 137 -9.77 -7.30 3.52
CA THR A 137 -10.13 -6.82 4.86
C THR A 137 -9.46 -5.48 5.19
N ILE A 138 -10.07 -4.77 6.12
CA ILE A 138 -9.55 -3.53 6.75
C ILE A 138 -9.67 -3.63 8.25
N MET A 139 -8.95 -2.77 8.98
CA MET A 139 -9.18 -2.57 10.40
C MET A 139 -10.43 -1.74 10.63
N ALA A 140 -11.19 -2.07 11.67
CA ALA A 140 -12.39 -1.39 12.10
C ALA A 140 -12.48 -1.34 13.63
N SER A 141 -13.32 -0.45 14.16
CA SER A 141 -13.67 -0.45 15.57
C SER A 141 -14.48 -1.70 15.94
N LYS A 142 -14.55 -2.01 17.24
CA LYS A 142 -15.36 -3.14 17.75
C LYS A 142 -16.85 -3.05 17.34
N ASP A 143 -17.35 -1.85 17.05
CA ASP A 143 -18.72 -1.60 16.57
C ASP A 143 -18.86 -1.74 15.03
N GLY A 144 -17.80 -2.11 14.32
CA GLY A 144 -17.80 -2.24 12.87
C GLY A 144 -17.67 -0.92 12.09
N ASN A 145 -17.47 0.21 12.77
CA ASN A 145 -17.15 1.46 12.10
C ASN A 145 -15.69 1.42 11.65
N PHE A 146 -15.42 1.93 10.45
CA PHE A 146 -14.07 1.98 9.91
C PHE A 146 -13.75 3.38 9.39
N GLY A 147 -12.46 3.64 9.26
CA GLY A 147 -11.97 4.82 8.61
C GLY A 147 -11.17 5.74 9.51
N TYR A 148 -10.53 6.69 8.84
CA TYR A 148 -9.72 7.73 9.47
C TYR A 148 -9.93 9.05 8.73
N GLU A 149 -9.51 10.16 9.35
CA GLU A 149 -9.59 11.50 8.77
C GLU A 149 -8.19 12.00 8.38
N MET A 150 -8.11 12.71 7.29
CA MET A 150 -6.98 13.60 7.02
C MET A 150 -7.14 14.85 7.89
N GLU A 151 -6.08 15.22 8.58
CA GLU A 151 -6.01 16.48 9.31
C GLU A 151 -4.89 17.36 8.74
N ILE A 152 -5.14 18.66 8.69
CA ILE A 152 -4.06 19.65 8.57
C ILE A 152 -3.79 20.18 9.96
N ILE A 153 -2.53 20.04 10.39
CA ILE A 153 -2.08 20.45 11.72
C ILE A 153 -1.03 21.55 11.63
N THR A 154 -0.96 22.34 12.68
CA THR A 154 0.08 23.35 12.93
C THR A 154 0.47 23.31 14.41
N TYR A 155 1.45 24.09 14.85
CA TYR A 155 1.78 24.24 16.27
C TYR A 155 1.10 25.48 16.89
N PRO A 156 0.77 25.46 18.18
CA PRO A 156 0.23 26.64 18.88
C PRO A 156 1.15 27.85 18.78
N GLY A 157 0.59 29.01 18.38
CA GLY A 157 1.36 30.23 18.20
C GLY A 157 2.04 30.38 16.84
N SER A 158 1.79 29.48 15.88
CA SER A 158 2.28 29.57 14.50
C SER A 158 1.73 30.77 13.71
N GLY A 159 0.62 31.36 14.18
CA GLY A 159 -0.15 32.35 13.42
C GLY A 159 -1.01 31.75 12.31
N ILE A 160 -1.21 30.41 12.30
CA ILE A 160 -2.09 29.70 11.39
C ILE A 160 -3.32 29.23 12.17
N GLU A 161 -4.48 29.81 11.87
CA GLU A 161 -5.74 29.51 12.54
C GLU A 161 -6.69 28.71 11.64
N LYS A 162 -6.55 28.84 10.32
CA LYS A 162 -7.36 28.20 9.27
C LYS A 162 -6.52 27.90 8.04
N VAL A 163 -7.09 27.13 7.10
CA VAL A 163 -6.37 26.67 5.90
C VAL A 163 -5.79 27.81 5.06
N GLU A 164 -6.53 28.91 4.91
CA GLU A 164 -6.11 30.05 4.10
C GLU A 164 -4.87 30.77 4.66
N ASP A 165 -4.60 30.65 5.96
CA ASP A 165 -3.42 31.22 6.61
C ASP A 165 -2.11 30.50 6.24
N ILE A 166 -2.21 29.37 5.52
CA ILE A 166 -1.05 28.64 4.96
C ILE A 166 -0.45 29.39 3.77
N ARG A 167 -1.18 30.35 3.16
CA ARG A 167 -0.65 31.13 2.03
C ARG A 167 0.66 31.83 2.41
N GLY A 168 1.67 31.65 1.53
CA GLY A 168 3.02 32.16 1.73
C GLY A 168 3.84 31.44 2.81
N LYS A 169 3.35 30.33 3.34
CA LYS A 169 4.04 29.53 4.35
C LYS A 169 4.34 28.12 3.84
N GLN A 170 5.07 27.34 4.64
CA GLN A 170 5.43 25.97 4.35
C GLN A 170 4.34 25.01 4.78
N LEU A 171 4.00 24.04 3.92
CA LEU A 171 3.12 22.90 4.22
C LEU A 171 3.86 21.60 3.94
N ALA A 172 4.01 20.77 4.97
CA ALA A 172 4.61 19.46 4.84
C ALA A 172 3.58 18.41 4.37
N PHE A 173 3.93 17.74 3.30
CA PHE A 173 3.31 16.49 2.84
C PHE A 173 4.16 15.30 3.26
N THR A 174 3.59 14.09 3.22
CA THR A 174 4.33 12.86 3.51
C THR A 174 5.02 12.32 2.24
N SER A 175 4.32 11.50 1.47
CA SER A 175 4.80 10.95 0.21
C SER A 175 3.74 11.09 -0.88
N PRO A 176 4.10 11.12 -2.18
CA PRO A 176 3.13 11.27 -3.28
C PRO A 176 2.06 10.18 -3.34
N THR A 177 2.33 9.01 -2.79
CA THR A 177 1.37 7.88 -2.75
C THR A 177 0.47 7.90 -1.51
N SER A 178 0.68 8.81 -0.56
CA SER A 178 -0.17 8.92 0.63
C SER A 178 -1.49 9.58 0.30
N ASN A 179 -2.61 8.99 0.77
CA ASN A 179 -3.92 9.63 0.65
C ASN A 179 -3.99 10.90 1.51
N SER A 180 -3.91 10.78 2.83
CA SER A 180 -4.04 11.90 3.76
C SER A 180 -2.81 12.81 3.85
N GLY A 181 -1.65 12.30 3.45
CA GLY A 181 -0.42 13.08 3.47
C GLY A 181 -0.13 13.82 2.18
N PHE A 182 -0.87 13.56 1.08
CA PHE A 182 -0.63 14.24 -0.20
C PHE A 182 -1.87 14.34 -1.09
N LYS A 183 -2.50 13.22 -1.49
CA LYS A 183 -3.54 13.21 -2.54
C LYS A 183 -4.81 13.96 -2.12
N ALA A 184 -5.36 13.64 -0.96
CA ALA A 184 -6.56 14.30 -0.46
C ALA A 184 -6.33 15.77 -0.12
N PRO A 185 -5.28 16.17 0.62
CA PRO A 185 -5.03 17.60 0.86
C PRO A 185 -4.75 18.37 -0.43
N SER A 186 -4.05 17.81 -1.41
CA SER A 186 -3.83 18.46 -2.70
C SER A 186 -5.13 18.74 -3.44
N ALA A 187 -6.06 17.78 -3.46
CA ALA A 187 -7.38 17.96 -4.07
C ALA A 187 -8.21 18.99 -3.32
N ILE A 188 -8.26 18.93 -1.99
CA ILE A 188 -9.02 19.85 -1.13
C ILE A 188 -8.47 21.28 -1.25
N LEU A 189 -7.15 21.47 -1.12
CA LEU A 189 -6.53 22.79 -1.24
C LEU A 189 -6.82 23.42 -2.59
N LYS A 190 -6.75 22.63 -3.68
CA LYS A 190 -7.04 23.09 -5.03
C LYS A 190 -8.52 23.42 -5.23
N CYS A 191 -9.43 22.51 -4.84
CA CYS A 191 -10.85 22.60 -5.21
C CYS A 191 -11.64 23.52 -4.25
N ASP A 192 -11.35 23.46 -2.94
CA ASP A 192 -12.14 24.15 -1.93
C ASP A 192 -11.53 25.50 -1.53
N PHE A 193 -10.21 25.67 -1.70
CA PHE A 193 -9.49 26.87 -1.24
C PHE A 193 -8.74 27.62 -2.37
N ASP A 194 -8.78 27.12 -3.60
CA ASP A 194 -7.99 27.66 -4.73
C ASP A 194 -6.53 27.89 -4.35
N MET A 195 -5.90 26.87 -3.75
CA MET A 195 -4.51 26.90 -3.33
C MET A 195 -3.70 25.83 -4.05
N LEU A 196 -2.57 26.23 -4.64
CA LEU A 196 -1.66 25.35 -5.37
C LEU A 196 -0.25 25.42 -4.76
N PRO A 197 0.48 24.29 -4.74
CA PRO A 197 1.89 24.28 -4.34
C PRO A 197 2.70 25.21 -5.25
N ASP A 198 3.76 25.79 -4.72
CA ASP A 198 4.68 26.74 -5.36
C ASP A 198 4.06 28.08 -5.80
N ARG A 199 2.72 28.16 -5.90
CA ARG A 199 1.99 29.40 -6.14
C ARG A 199 1.56 30.07 -4.83
N ASP A 200 0.97 29.29 -3.95
CA ASP A 200 0.31 29.80 -2.74
C ASP A 200 1.01 29.38 -1.45
N PHE A 201 1.73 28.28 -1.46
CA PHE A 201 2.49 27.77 -0.32
C PHE A 201 3.73 26.99 -0.80
N GLU A 202 4.74 26.88 0.06
CA GLU A 202 5.95 26.08 -0.18
C GLU A 202 5.68 24.60 0.22
N PRO A 203 5.62 23.63 -0.72
CA PRO A 203 5.49 22.23 -0.39
C PRO A 203 6.82 21.65 0.06
N VAL A 204 6.82 20.90 1.17
CA VAL A 204 7.95 20.09 1.61
C VAL A 204 7.50 18.65 1.83
N TYR A 205 8.42 17.69 1.77
CA TYR A 205 8.09 16.27 1.90
C TYR A 205 8.84 15.63 3.06
N SER A 206 8.11 15.19 4.08
CA SER A 206 8.66 14.57 5.28
C SER A 206 8.92 13.05 5.13
N GLY A 207 8.32 12.44 4.11
CA GLY A 207 8.38 11.02 3.84
C GLY A 207 7.32 10.18 4.56
N LYS A 208 7.03 10.46 5.84
CA LYS A 208 6.10 9.68 6.69
C LYS A 208 5.28 10.59 7.61
N HIS A 209 4.19 10.06 8.17
CA HIS A 209 3.30 10.83 9.04
C HIS A 209 3.95 11.21 10.38
N ASP A 210 4.71 10.30 11.00
CA ASP A 210 5.44 10.56 12.24
C ASP A 210 6.43 11.72 12.08
N ASN A 211 7.18 11.74 10.98
CA ASN A 211 8.09 12.85 10.66
C ASN A 211 7.35 14.18 10.50
N SER A 212 6.19 14.17 9.82
CA SER A 212 5.36 15.36 9.65
C SER A 212 4.87 15.90 11.00
N ILE A 213 4.37 15.01 11.85
CA ILE A 213 3.81 15.34 13.17
C ILE A 213 4.91 15.86 14.10
N LEU A 214 6.05 15.17 14.17
CA LEU A 214 7.21 15.60 14.95
C LEU A 214 7.76 16.94 14.45
N GLY A 215 7.85 17.13 13.12
CA GLY A 215 8.32 18.37 12.53
C GLY A 215 7.42 19.57 12.88
N VAL A 216 6.10 19.37 12.98
CA VAL A 216 5.18 20.41 13.45
C VAL A 216 5.33 20.64 14.95
N ALA A 217 5.36 19.58 15.78
CA ALA A 217 5.51 19.68 17.22
C ALA A 217 6.83 20.38 17.62
N ASN A 218 7.91 20.11 16.90
CA ASN A 218 9.23 20.73 17.08
C ASN A 218 9.36 22.12 16.38
N LYS A 219 8.33 22.56 15.63
CA LYS A 219 8.32 23.82 14.87
C LYS A 219 9.29 23.87 13.68
N ASP A 220 9.70 22.70 13.17
CA ASP A 220 10.51 22.58 11.95
C ASP A 220 9.64 22.80 10.70
N TYR A 221 8.34 22.45 10.78
CA TYR A 221 7.34 22.70 9.75
C TYR A 221 6.24 23.64 10.27
N MET A 222 5.82 24.61 9.48
CA MET A 222 4.75 25.54 9.84
C MET A 222 3.38 24.85 9.94
N ALA A 223 3.12 23.95 9.01
CA ALA A 223 1.92 23.10 8.97
C ALA A 223 2.23 21.77 8.29
N ALA A 224 1.40 20.77 8.52
CA ALA A 224 1.52 19.47 7.85
C ALA A 224 0.16 18.83 7.63
N SER A 225 0.04 18.01 6.57
CA SER A 225 -1.10 17.17 6.33
C SER A 225 -0.81 15.73 6.76
N ILE A 226 -1.68 15.18 7.62
CA ILE A 226 -1.42 13.92 8.32
C ILE A 226 -2.67 13.02 8.40
N ALA A 227 -2.47 11.76 8.81
CA ALA A 227 -3.53 10.87 9.26
C ALA A 227 -3.77 11.06 10.76
N ASN A 228 -5.01 11.32 11.16
CA ASN A 228 -5.39 11.49 12.57
C ASN A 228 -5.08 10.24 13.41
N SER A 229 -5.20 9.04 12.82
CA SER A 229 -4.89 7.76 13.48
C SER A 229 -3.41 7.66 13.90
N VAL A 230 -2.48 8.13 13.06
CA VAL A 230 -1.06 8.17 13.42
C VAL A 230 -0.82 9.15 14.57
N LYS A 231 -1.40 10.35 14.49
CA LYS A 231 -1.31 11.33 15.60
C LYS A 231 -1.81 10.75 16.91
N SER A 232 -2.97 10.07 16.91
CA SER A 232 -3.55 9.45 18.10
C SER A 232 -2.62 8.40 18.72
N ARG A 233 -2.01 7.54 17.90
CA ARG A 233 -1.03 6.55 18.38
C ARG A 233 0.24 7.19 18.92
N MET A 234 0.76 8.24 18.28
CA MET A 234 1.95 8.96 18.78
C MET A 234 1.69 9.63 20.13
N ILE A 235 0.50 10.19 20.33
CA ILE A 235 0.07 10.74 21.63
C ILE A 235 -0.03 9.61 22.66
N SER A 236 -0.64 8.48 22.31
CA SER A 236 -0.79 7.33 23.21
C SER A 236 0.56 6.72 23.66
N ARG A 237 1.61 6.82 22.81
CA ARG A 237 2.98 6.37 23.12
C ARG A 237 3.84 7.45 23.78
N ASP A 238 3.27 8.59 24.17
CA ASP A 238 3.98 9.75 24.73
C ASP A 238 5.12 10.29 23.85
N VAL A 239 5.02 10.09 22.51
CA VAL A 239 5.99 10.63 21.54
C VAL A 239 5.79 12.13 21.35
N ILE A 240 4.54 12.59 21.39
CA ILE A 240 4.11 13.98 21.43
C ILE A 240 2.97 14.14 22.44
N LYS A 241 2.72 15.39 22.87
CA LYS A 241 1.52 15.72 23.64
C LYS A 241 0.43 16.27 22.72
N ALA A 242 -0.84 16.14 23.14
CA ALA A 242 -1.96 16.67 22.36
C ALA A 242 -1.89 18.19 22.15
N GLU A 243 -1.35 18.91 23.14
CA GLU A 243 -1.15 20.36 23.10
C GLU A 243 0.01 20.84 22.21
N ASP A 244 0.90 19.94 21.77
CA ASP A 244 2.04 20.32 20.89
C ASP A 244 1.57 20.66 19.48
N VAL A 245 0.39 20.18 19.09
CA VAL A 245 -0.16 20.41 17.76
C VAL A 245 -1.61 20.90 17.82
N LYS A 246 -1.99 21.74 16.86
CA LYS A 246 -3.34 22.29 16.68
C LYS A 246 -3.90 21.84 15.34
N VAL A 247 -5.10 21.27 15.34
CA VAL A 247 -5.81 20.89 14.11
C VAL A 247 -6.55 22.12 13.56
N ILE A 248 -6.33 22.44 12.29
CA ILE A 248 -6.99 23.55 11.60
C ILE A 248 -7.95 23.09 10.50
N TYR A 249 -7.89 21.82 10.12
CA TYR A 249 -8.80 21.20 9.14
C TYR A 249 -8.95 19.71 9.38
N LYS A 250 -10.17 19.18 9.14
CA LYS A 250 -10.46 17.75 9.10
C LYS A 250 -11.26 17.40 7.86
N SER A 251 -10.88 16.32 7.20
CA SER A 251 -11.62 15.80 6.05
C SER A 251 -12.84 14.96 6.47
N LYS A 252 -13.60 14.50 5.46
CA LYS A 252 -14.48 13.34 5.61
C LYS A 252 -13.62 12.07 5.83
N THR A 253 -14.27 11.02 6.32
CA THR A 253 -13.65 9.72 6.60
C THR A 253 -13.22 9.01 5.31
N PHE A 254 -12.03 8.43 5.34
CA PHE A 254 -11.46 7.56 4.30
C PHE A 254 -11.31 6.13 4.83
N PRO A 255 -11.32 5.10 3.95
CA PRO A 255 -10.97 3.74 4.38
C PRO A 255 -9.55 3.68 4.94
N THR A 256 -9.32 2.80 5.90
CA THR A 256 -8.00 2.57 6.51
C THR A 256 -7.08 1.75 5.58
N THR A 257 -6.00 1.20 6.14
CA THR A 257 -5.13 0.23 5.45
C THR A 257 -5.94 -0.99 4.99
N GLY A 258 -5.83 -1.33 3.72
CA GLY A 258 -6.40 -2.58 3.19
C GLY A 258 -5.39 -3.71 3.31
N PHE A 259 -5.83 -4.84 3.86
CA PHE A 259 -5.02 -6.05 3.99
C PHE A 259 -5.45 -7.10 2.97
N GLY A 260 -4.47 -7.82 2.45
CA GLY A 260 -4.71 -8.80 1.42
C GLY A 260 -3.48 -9.63 1.08
N THR A 261 -3.62 -10.42 0.04
CA THR A 261 -2.61 -11.35 -0.44
C THR A 261 -2.15 -11.03 -1.87
N ALA A 262 -1.03 -11.61 -2.27
CA ALA A 262 -0.69 -11.71 -3.68
C ALA A 262 -1.74 -12.58 -4.42
N HIS A 263 -2.10 -12.19 -5.65
CA HIS A 263 -3.14 -12.85 -6.46
C HIS A 263 -2.88 -14.34 -6.72
N ASN A 264 -1.61 -14.72 -6.80
CA ASN A 264 -1.17 -16.04 -7.25
C ASN A 264 -0.85 -17.04 -6.11
N LEU A 265 -1.20 -16.74 -4.86
CA LEU A 265 -1.17 -17.79 -3.83
C LEU A 265 -2.25 -18.84 -4.14
N THR A 266 -2.01 -20.09 -3.74
CA THR A 266 -3.01 -21.16 -3.91
C THR A 266 -4.33 -20.78 -3.26
N PRO A 267 -5.49 -21.15 -3.84
CA PRO A 267 -6.81 -20.82 -3.28
C PRO A 267 -6.97 -21.27 -1.83
N GLN A 268 -6.44 -22.45 -1.48
CA GLN A 268 -6.47 -22.96 -0.12
C GLN A 268 -5.70 -22.05 0.86
N LEU A 269 -4.49 -21.63 0.48
CA LEU A 269 -3.66 -20.76 1.32
C LEU A 269 -4.29 -19.36 1.49
N LYS A 270 -4.88 -18.81 0.42
CA LYS A 270 -5.62 -17.54 0.49
C LYS A 270 -6.77 -17.62 1.49
N GLU A 271 -7.53 -18.74 1.46
CA GLU A 271 -8.65 -18.94 2.39
C GLU A 271 -8.17 -19.09 3.83
N GLN A 272 -7.08 -19.80 4.08
CA GLN A 272 -6.48 -19.92 5.41
C GLN A 272 -6.03 -18.55 5.93
N ILE A 273 -5.37 -17.74 5.09
CA ILE A 273 -4.94 -16.37 5.44
C ILE A 273 -6.15 -15.49 5.73
N ARG A 274 -7.18 -15.53 4.87
CA ARG A 274 -8.42 -14.78 5.07
C ARG A 274 -9.09 -15.14 6.41
N ASN A 275 -9.22 -16.43 6.71
CA ASN A 275 -9.79 -16.88 7.96
C ASN A 275 -8.93 -16.47 9.16
N ALA A 276 -7.60 -16.49 9.05
CA ALA A 276 -6.71 -16.00 10.10
C ALA A 276 -6.97 -14.53 10.43
N PHE A 277 -7.19 -13.67 9.44
CA PHE A 277 -7.55 -12.27 9.70
C PHE A 277 -8.92 -12.15 10.35
N LEU A 278 -9.96 -12.74 9.76
CA LEU A 278 -11.34 -12.53 10.18
C LEU A 278 -11.69 -13.18 11.53
N ASN A 279 -10.94 -14.22 11.93
CA ASN A 279 -11.14 -14.91 13.21
C ASN A 279 -10.10 -14.51 14.27
N PHE A 280 -9.26 -13.51 14.02
CA PHE A 280 -8.29 -13.04 15.00
C PHE A 280 -8.98 -12.29 16.13
N GLU A 281 -8.78 -12.79 17.34
CA GLU A 281 -9.26 -12.15 18.56
C GLU A 281 -8.24 -11.12 19.04
N TRP A 282 -8.62 -9.84 19.07
CA TRP A 282 -7.73 -8.73 19.38
C TRP A 282 -7.47 -8.55 20.87
N GLU A 283 -8.41 -8.93 21.73
CA GLU A 283 -8.37 -8.66 23.17
C GLU A 283 -7.08 -9.21 23.82
N GLY A 284 -6.37 -8.35 24.52
CA GLY A 284 -5.14 -8.68 25.23
C GLY A 284 -3.90 -8.85 24.36
N THR A 285 -3.98 -8.57 23.04
CA THR A 285 -2.86 -8.74 22.11
C THR A 285 -2.05 -7.46 21.92
N SER A 286 -0.84 -7.62 21.40
CA SER A 286 0.03 -6.52 20.96
C SER A 286 -0.62 -5.65 19.88
N LEU A 287 -1.49 -6.23 19.05
CA LEU A 287 -2.21 -5.51 18.01
C LEU A 287 -3.27 -4.57 18.62
N GLU A 288 -4.05 -5.04 19.60
CA GLU A 288 -4.99 -4.18 20.32
C GLU A 288 -4.24 -3.04 21.04
N ALA A 289 -3.15 -3.35 21.75
CA ALA A 289 -2.37 -2.35 22.47
C ALA A 289 -1.87 -1.20 21.58
N GLU A 290 -1.52 -1.48 20.33
CA GLU A 290 -1.07 -0.47 19.36
C GLU A 290 -2.24 0.30 18.74
N PHE A 291 -3.31 -0.38 18.33
CA PHE A 291 -4.32 0.20 17.44
C PHE A 291 -5.61 0.65 18.14
N GLU A 292 -5.85 0.26 19.41
CA GLU A 292 -7.03 0.69 20.18
C GLU A 292 -7.17 2.22 20.22
N LYS A 293 -6.04 2.95 20.32
CA LYS A 293 -6.05 4.43 20.40
C LYS A 293 -6.37 5.11 19.06
N SER A 294 -6.33 4.40 17.97
CA SER A 294 -6.88 4.82 16.69
C SER A 294 -8.26 4.25 16.41
N ASN A 295 -8.92 3.71 17.44
CA ASN A 295 -10.28 3.14 17.40
C ASN A 295 -10.37 1.92 16.46
N GLU A 296 -9.33 1.09 16.41
CA GLU A 296 -9.27 -0.15 15.66
C GLU A 296 -9.21 -1.33 16.64
N GLY A 297 -10.01 -2.36 16.42
CA GLY A 297 -10.16 -3.48 17.37
C GLY A 297 -10.71 -4.75 16.74
N GLN A 298 -10.85 -4.79 15.42
CA GLN A 298 -11.18 -5.98 14.64
C GLN A 298 -10.78 -5.83 13.18
N PHE A 299 -10.79 -6.95 12.46
CA PHE A 299 -10.72 -6.98 11.00
C PHE A 299 -12.13 -7.11 10.42
N LEU A 300 -12.49 -6.20 9.53
CA LEU A 300 -13.76 -6.17 8.82
C LEU A 300 -13.57 -6.61 7.38
N GLU A 301 -14.37 -7.56 6.94
CA GLU A 301 -14.37 -7.98 5.54
C GLU A 301 -14.80 -6.83 4.62
N MET A 302 -14.14 -6.72 3.47
CA MET A 302 -14.43 -5.69 2.49
C MET A 302 -14.20 -6.14 1.04
N THR A 303 -14.72 -5.37 0.10
CA THR A 303 -14.38 -5.49 -1.33
C THR A 303 -13.67 -4.23 -1.81
N TYR A 304 -12.62 -4.40 -2.61
CA TYR A 304 -11.87 -3.28 -3.16
C TYR A 304 -12.75 -2.35 -4.00
N GLN A 305 -13.61 -2.92 -4.82
CA GLN A 305 -14.49 -2.18 -5.70
C GLN A 305 -15.32 -1.13 -4.95
N VAL A 306 -15.91 -1.51 -3.81
CA VAL A 306 -16.79 -0.64 -3.02
C VAL A 306 -15.99 0.30 -2.11
N PHE A 307 -15.07 -0.23 -1.31
CA PHE A 307 -14.40 0.53 -0.26
C PHE A 307 -13.40 1.55 -0.80
N TRP A 308 -12.78 1.29 -1.95
CA TRP A 308 -11.82 2.20 -2.58
C TRP A 308 -12.42 3.07 -3.69
N GLU A 309 -13.73 3.06 -3.91
CA GLU A 309 -14.36 3.89 -4.94
C GLU A 309 -14.06 5.39 -4.76
N VAL A 310 -14.15 5.89 -3.52
CA VAL A 310 -13.85 7.29 -3.22
C VAL A 310 -12.39 7.65 -3.52
N ILE A 311 -11.47 6.74 -3.26
CA ILE A 311 -10.04 6.96 -3.51
C ILE A 311 -9.75 6.98 -5.02
N ARG A 312 -10.33 6.06 -5.79
CA ARG A 312 -10.21 6.07 -7.26
C ARG A 312 -10.77 7.36 -7.87
N LYS A 313 -11.89 7.89 -7.33
CA LYS A 313 -12.44 9.19 -7.75
C LYS A 313 -11.49 10.36 -7.44
N ILE A 314 -10.88 10.38 -6.25
CA ILE A 314 -9.87 11.38 -5.88
C ILE A 314 -8.65 11.30 -6.79
N ASP A 315 -8.16 10.09 -7.05
CA ASP A 315 -7.02 9.86 -7.92
C ASP A 315 -7.30 10.31 -9.36
N THR A 316 -8.47 10.00 -9.89
CA THR A 316 -8.92 10.47 -11.22
C THR A 316 -8.98 12.00 -11.27
N ALA A 317 -9.54 12.66 -10.25
CA ALA A 317 -9.62 14.11 -10.18
C ALA A 317 -8.25 14.79 -10.11
N ASN A 318 -7.27 14.11 -9.51
CA ASN A 318 -5.87 14.57 -9.45
C ASN A 318 -5.04 14.19 -10.69
N GLY A 319 -5.61 13.45 -11.65
CA GLY A 319 -4.88 12.96 -12.82
C GLY A 319 -3.84 11.88 -12.47
N VAL A 320 -4.03 11.14 -11.38
CA VAL A 320 -3.13 10.06 -10.98
C VAL A 320 -3.28 8.89 -11.95
N SER A 321 -2.17 8.45 -12.50
CA SER A 321 -2.10 7.25 -13.34
C SER A 321 -1.76 6.02 -12.48
N TYR A 322 -2.41 4.90 -12.77
CA TYR A 322 -2.06 3.59 -12.22
C TYR A 322 -1.20 2.77 -13.20
N ALA A 323 -0.64 3.41 -14.23
CA ALA A 323 0.29 2.75 -15.14
C ALA A 323 1.49 2.19 -14.38
N CYS A 324 1.85 0.95 -14.69
CA CYS A 324 2.95 0.24 -14.08
C CYS A 324 4.21 0.43 -14.93
N GLU A 325 5.27 0.96 -14.34
CA GLU A 325 6.58 1.15 -14.97
C GLU A 325 7.39 -0.16 -15.02
#